data_66500dfb57645a625d0fb9ead1053973
#
_entry.id   66500dfb57645a625d0fb9ead1053973
#
_cell.length_a   1.000
_cell.length_b   1.000
_cell.length_c   1.000
_cell.angle_alpha   90.00
_cell.angle_beta   90.00
_cell.angle_gamma   90.00
#
_symmetry.space_group_name_H-M   'P 1'
#
loop_
_entity.id
_entity.type
_entity.pdbx_description
1 polymer ?
#
loop_
_entity_poly.entity_id
_entity_poly.type
_entity_poly.pdbx_seq_one_letter_code
_entity_poly.pdbx_strand_id
1 'polypeptide(L)'
;MAHIVGIGTDIIQIKRIAIIKKRFGEKFIKRIFTQNEQASAQNLTPTVQDAFYAKRYAAKEAFVKALGCGISALATWQEIEVVKDSKGAPSLRIIGKTAQTLHQKAKNPQIHLTLSDDSYACAFVIIEDLE
;
A
#
# COMPACT_ATOMS: atom_id res chain seq x y z
N MET A 1 -7.38 23.39 12.08
CA MET A 1 -8.14 22.32 12.75
C MET A 1 -8.00 21.03 11.95
N ALA A 2 -7.73 19.93 12.61
CA ALA A 2 -7.56 18.65 11.93
C ALA A 2 -8.89 18.15 11.36
N HIS A 3 -8.85 17.56 10.18
CA HIS A 3 -10.01 16.95 9.55
C HIS A 3 -9.60 15.77 8.67
N ILE A 4 -10.54 14.88 8.41
CA ILE A 4 -10.32 13.73 7.55
C ILE A 4 -10.47 14.15 6.10
N VAL A 5 -9.43 13.89 5.31
CA VAL A 5 -9.39 14.17 3.88
C VAL A 5 -9.99 13.02 3.08
N GLY A 6 -9.73 11.79 3.51
CA GLY A 6 -10.26 10.62 2.82
C GLY A 6 -10.05 9.34 3.60
N ILE A 7 -10.86 8.37 3.26
CA ILE A 7 -10.75 7.01 3.81
C ILE A 7 -10.74 6.02 2.64
N GLY A 8 -10.03 4.92 2.83
CA GLY A 8 -9.98 3.87 1.82
C GLY A 8 -9.83 2.51 2.47
N THR A 9 -10.45 1.53 1.87
CA THR A 9 -10.27 0.15 2.28
C THR A 9 -10.13 -0.71 1.04
N ASP A 10 -9.41 -1.80 1.18
CA ASP A 10 -9.28 -2.78 0.12
C ASP A 10 -9.20 -4.16 0.72
N ILE A 11 -9.70 -5.13 -0.01
CA ILE A 11 -9.65 -6.54 0.36
C ILE A 11 -9.25 -7.34 -0.86
N ILE A 12 -8.30 -8.25 -0.71
CA ILE A 12 -7.88 -9.12 -1.80
C ILE A 12 -7.66 -10.53 -1.26
N GLN A 13 -8.13 -11.51 -2.00
CA GLN A 13 -7.89 -12.91 -1.68
C GLN A 13 -6.40 -13.20 -1.89
N ILE A 14 -5.72 -13.73 -0.87
CA ILE A 14 -4.28 -14.02 -0.95
C ILE A 14 -4.00 -14.99 -2.10
N LYS A 15 -4.88 -15.93 -2.33
CA LYS A 15 -4.80 -16.89 -3.44
C LYS A 15 -4.70 -16.20 -4.80
N ARG A 16 -5.35 -15.04 -4.99
CA ARG A 16 -5.23 -14.27 -6.25
C ARG A 16 -3.81 -13.78 -6.47
N ILE A 17 -3.15 -13.31 -5.43
CA ILE A 17 -1.75 -12.88 -5.52
C ILE A 17 -0.85 -14.06 -5.89
N ALA A 18 -1.08 -15.22 -5.27
CA ALA A 18 -0.33 -16.43 -5.59
C ALA A 18 -0.47 -16.81 -7.08
N ILE A 19 -1.70 -16.75 -7.60
CA ILE A 19 -1.99 -17.06 -9.01
C ILE A 19 -1.32 -16.06 -9.95
N ILE A 20 -1.44 -14.77 -9.67
CA ILE A 20 -0.86 -13.70 -10.50
C ILE A 20 0.68 -13.79 -10.48
N LYS A 21 1.26 -14.01 -9.30
CA LYS A 21 2.69 -14.16 -9.15
C LYS A 21 3.21 -15.36 -9.96
N LYS A 22 2.50 -16.48 -9.92
CA LYS A 22 2.87 -17.67 -10.68
C LYS A 22 2.77 -17.43 -12.19
N ARG A 23 1.75 -16.69 -12.64
CA ARG A 23 1.49 -16.44 -14.05
C ARG A 23 2.43 -15.40 -14.65
N PHE A 24 2.67 -14.29 -13.95
CA PHE A 24 3.41 -13.15 -14.48
C PHE A 24 4.80 -12.98 -13.84
N GLY A 25 5.06 -13.62 -12.70
CA GLY A 25 6.37 -13.66 -12.06
C GLY A 25 6.92 -12.28 -11.74
N GLU A 26 8.18 -12.09 -12.08
CA GLU A 26 8.95 -10.88 -11.79
C GLU A 26 8.32 -9.61 -12.36
N LYS A 27 7.64 -9.69 -13.50
CA LYS A 27 7.00 -8.52 -14.10
C LYS A 27 5.94 -7.91 -13.18
N PHE A 28 5.12 -8.76 -12.56
CA PHE A 28 4.11 -8.32 -11.60
C PHE A 28 4.76 -7.70 -10.37
N ILE A 29 5.73 -8.42 -9.80
CA ILE A 29 6.40 -8.00 -8.57
C ILE A 29 7.10 -6.65 -8.77
N LYS A 30 7.89 -6.51 -9.83
CA LYS A 30 8.65 -5.29 -10.10
C LYS A 30 7.76 -4.09 -10.45
N ARG A 31 6.59 -4.33 -11.01
CA ARG A 31 5.66 -3.25 -11.33
C ARG A 31 5.00 -2.67 -10.09
N ILE A 32 4.60 -3.52 -9.16
CA ILE A 32 3.76 -3.14 -8.02
C ILE A 32 4.57 -2.77 -6.78
N PHE A 33 5.67 -3.48 -6.52
CA PHE A 33 6.38 -3.39 -5.25
C PHE A 33 7.73 -2.72 -5.40
N THR A 34 8.10 -1.92 -4.39
CA THR A 34 9.38 -1.22 -4.38
C THR A 34 10.52 -2.21 -4.12
N GLN A 35 11.74 -1.78 -4.40
CA GLN A 35 12.93 -2.61 -4.12
C GLN A 35 13.03 -2.98 -2.65
N ASN A 36 12.68 -2.05 -1.74
CA ASN A 36 12.69 -2.33 -0.31
C ASN A 36 11.65 -3.38 0.07
N GLU A 37 10.46 -3.29 -0.50
CA GLU A 37 9.41 -4.30 -0.28
C GLU A 37 9.86 -5.66 -0.81
N GLN A 38 10.45 -5.70 -2.00
CA GLN A 38 10.98 -6.94 -2.57
C GLN A 38 12.09 -7.54 -1.72
N ALA A 39 13.00 -6.71 -1.22
CA ALA A 39 14.09 -7.16 -0.34
C ALA A 39 13.54 -7.77 0.95
N SER A 40 12.51 -7.17 1.53
CA SER A 40 11.86 -7.70 2.73
C SER A 40 11.17 -9.04 2.48
N ALA A 41 10.71 -9.29 1.26
CA ALA A 41 10.02 -10.53 0.90
C ALA A 41 10.98 -11.66 0.53
N GLN A 42 12.23 -11.36 0.24
CA GLN A 42 13.16 -12.26 -0.44
C GLN A 42 13.36 -13.61 0.28
N ASN A 43 13.42 -13.58 1.61
CA ASN A 43 13.70 -14.77 2.41
C ASN A 43 12.46 -15.41 3.04
N LEU A 44 11.28 -14.94 2.67
CA LEU A 44 10.02 -15.50 3.17
C LEU A 44 9.68 -16.77 2.41
N THR A 45 9.04 -17.72 3.10
CA THR A 45 8.49 -18.91 2.43
C THR A 45 7.40 -18.49 1.45
N PRO A 46 7.12 -19.30 0.42
CA PRO A 46 6.13 -18.90 -0.60
C PRO A 46 4.77 -18.47 -0.04
N THR A 47 4.22 -19.23 0.92
CA THR A 47 2.93 -18.92 1.51
C THR A 47 2.96 -17.59 2.28
N VAL A 48 4.00 -17.37 3.08
CA VAL A 48 4.17 -16.13 3.83
C VAL A 48 4.42 -14.96 2.88
N GLN A 49 5.18 -15.20 1.81
CA GLN A 49 5.45 -14.18 0.80
C GLN A 49 4.17 -13.73 0.10
N ASP A 50 3.27 -14.66 -0.23
CA ASP A 50 2.00 -14.34 -0.86
C ASP A 50 1.15 -13.42 0.04
N ALA A 51 1.07 -13.73 1.33
CA ALA A 51 0.37 -12.89 2.30
C ALA A 51 1.04 -11.52 2.46
N PHE A 52 2.37 -11.48 2.47
CA PHE A 52 3.14 -10.25 2.53
C PHE A 52 2.80 -9.32 1.36
N TYR A 53 2.84 -9.83 0.15
CA TYR A 53 2.53 -9.05 -1.04
C TYR A 53 1.06 -8.66 -1.11
N ALA A 54 0.16 -9.56 -0.72
CA ALA A 54 -1.28 -9.27 -0.72
C ALA A 54 -1.61 -8.09 0.20
N LYS A 55 -1.04 -8.06 1.41
CA LYS A 55 -1.25 -6.95 2.35
C LYS A 55 -0.74 -5.63 1.79
N ARG A 56 0.41 -5.64 1.15
CA ARG A 56 1.00 -4.43 0.57
C ARG A 56 0.25 -3.96 -0.65
N TYR A 57 -0.19 -4.86 -1.49
CA TYR A 57 -1.08 -4.54 -2.60
C TYR A 57 -2.36 -3.86 -2.09
N ALA A 58 -3.01 -4.46 -1.10
CA ALA A 58 -4.23 -3.90 -0.52
C ALA A 58 -3.98 -2.53 0.11
N ALA A 59 -2.84 -2.33 0.76
CA ALA A 59 -2.48 -1.04 1.37
C ALA A 59 -2.37 0.06 0.30
N LYS A 60 -1.73 -0.23 -0.82
CA LYS A 60 -1.57 0.73 -1.91
C LYS A 60 -2.91 1.09 -2.54
N GLU A 61 -3.76 0.09 -2.78
CA GLU A 61 -5.12 0.31 -3.29
C GLU A 61 -5.96 1.12 -2.31
N ALA A 62 -5.91 0.79 -1.02
CA ALA A 62 -6.64 1.53 0.01
C ALA A 62 -6.19 2.98 0.08
N PHE A 63 -4.88 3.24 -0.04
CA PHE A 63 -4.35 4.60 -0.05
C PHE A 63 -4.89 5.42 -1.22
N VAL A 64 -4.85 4.88 -2.44
CA VAL A 64 -5.33 5.65 -3.60
C VAL A 64 -6.84 5.86 -3.57
N LYS A 65 -7.59 4.93 -2.97
CA LYS A 65 -9.02 5.15 -2.71
C LYS A 65 -9.22 6.32 -1.73
N ALA A 66 -8.43 6.37 -0.66
CA ALA A 66 -8.48 7.47 0.30
C ALA A 66 -8.07 8.80 -0.36
N LEU A 67 -7.11 8.75 -1.27
CA LEU A 67 -6.66 9.92 -2.03
C LEU A 67 -7.69 10.35 -3.08
N GLY A 68 -8.53 9.41 -3.52
CA GLY A 68 -9.64 9.71 -4.42
C GLY A 68 -9.28 9.69 -5.89
N CYS A 69 -8.16 9.09 -6.28
CA CYS A 69 -7.71 9.14 -7.67
C CYS A 69 -7.45 7.77 -8.31
N GLY A 70 -7.38 6.70 -7.53
CA GLY A 70 -6.95 5.39 -8.04
C GLY A 70 -5.51 5.39 -8.54
N ILE A 71 -5.00 4.23 -8.93
CA ILE A 71 -3.68 4.13 -9.56
C ILE A 71 -3.77 4.77 -10.95
N SER A 72 -2.92 5.76 -11.20
CA SER A 72 -2.98 6.59 -12.40
C SER A 72 -1.69 7.38 -12.56
N ALA A 73 -1.69 8.35 -13.48
CA ALA A 73 -0.61 9.32 -13.59
C ALA A 73 -0.46 10.20 -12.34
N LEU A 74 -1.49 10.27 -11.50
CA LEU A 74 -1.50 11.07 -10.25
C LEU A 74 -0.96 10.30 -9.05
N ALA A 75 -1.00 8.96 -9.10
CA ALA A 75 -0.52 8.12 -8.01
C ALA A 75 -0.11 6.75 -8.56
N THR A 76 1.15 6.38 -8.36
CA THR A 76 1.72 5.16 -8.93
C THR A 76 2.21 4.20 -7.85
N TRP A 77 2.25 2.91 -8.20
CA TRP A 77 2.63 1.83 -7.29
C TRP A 77 3.98 2.04 -6.62
N GLN A 78 4.99 2.46 -7.38
CA GLN A 78 6.37 2.57 -6.90
C GLN A 78 6.60 3.77 -6.00
N GLU A 79 5.66 4.70 -5.97
CA GLU A 79 5.75 5.90 -5.14
C GLU A 79 4.97 5.76 -3.83
N ILE A 80 4.38 4.59 -3.60
CA ILE A 80 3.66 4.23 -2.38
C ILE A 80 4.35 3.01 -1.79
N GLU A 81 5.01 3.18 -0.66
CA GLU A 81 5.76 2.10 -0.03
C GLU A 81 5.23 1.81 1.36
N VAL A 82 4.97 0.54 1.64
CA VAL A 82 4.62 0.10 2.99
C VAL A 82 5.92 -0.13 3.74
N VAL A 83 6.08 0.56 4.87
CA VAL A 83 7.22 0.41 5.75
C VAL A 83 6.73 0.02 7.14
N LYS A 84 7.62 -0.55 7.95
CA LYS A 84 7.31 -0.85 9.35
C LYS A 84 8.13 0.05 10.23
N ASP A 85 7.53 0.53 11.32
CA ASP A 85 8.26 1.28 12.32
C ASP A 85 9.08 0.33 13.20
N SER A 86 9.80 0.88 14.18
CA SER A 86 10.64 0.12 15.10
C SER A 86 9.84 -0.89 15.94
N LYS A 87 8.54 -0.71 16.08
CA LYS A 87 7.64 -1.60 16.82
C LYS A 87 6.92 -2.58 15.93
N GLY A 88 7.19 -2.55 14.61
CA GLY A 88 6.56 -3.43 13.63
C GLY A 88 5.21 -2.96 13.12
N ALA A 89 4.75 -1.76 13.50
CA ALA A 89 3.50 -1.22 12.98
C ALA A 89 3.69 -0.74 11.54
N PRO A 90 2.74 -1.02 10.65
CA PRO A 90 2.84 -0.58 9.26
C PRO A 90 2.55 0.91 9.13
N SER A 91 3.24 1.54 8.19
CA SER A 91 2.96 2.90 7.77
C SER A 91 3.25 3.04 6.28
N LEU A 92 2.86 4.17 5.70
CA LEU A 92 3.08 4.45 4.28
C LEU A 92 4.08 5.57 4.11
N ARG A 93 5.03 5.34 3.22
CA ARG A 93 5.97 6.36 2.74
C ARG A 93 5.54 6.72 1.32
N ILE A 94 5.23 7.99 1.12
CA ILE A 94 4.77 8.50 -0.16
C ILE A 94 5.82 9.43 -0.73
N ILE A 95 6.21 9.20 -1.97
CA ILE A 95 7.26 9.98 -2.64
C ILE A 95 6.80 10.46 -4.01
N GLY A 96 7.62 11.31 -4.63
CA GLY A 96 7.47 11.71 -6.02
C GLY A 96 6.18 12.43 -6.33
N LYS A 97 5.63 12.14 -7.48
CA LYS A 97 4.40 12.77 -7.97
C LYS A 97 3.19 12.40 -7.11
N THR A 98 3.17 11.20 -6.57
CA THR A 98 2.12 10.76 -5.66
C THR A 98 2.09 11.63 -4.40
N ALA A 99 3.27 11.99 -3.87
CA ALA A 99 3.37 12.92 -2.74
C ALA A 99 2.85 14.31 -3.11
N GLN A 100 3.14 14.78 -4.32
CA GLN A 100 2.61 16.06 -4.81
C GLN A 100 1.08 16.04 -4.85
N THR A 101 0.50 14.96 -5.36
CA THR A 101 -0.96 14.80 -5.39
C THR A 101 -1.54 14.85 -3.99
N LEU A 102 -0.89 14.16 -3.03
CA LEU A 102 -1.32 14.17 -1.63
C LEU A 102 -1.29 15.59 -1.05
N HIS A 103 -0.20 16.33 -1.28
CA HIS A 103 -0.04 17.69 -0.75
C HIS A 103 -0.95 18.71 -1.42
N GLN A 104 -1.51 18.42 -2.58
CA GLN A 104 -2.56 19.24 -3.19
C GLN A 104 -3.89 19.10 -2.44
N LYS A 105 -4.10 18.00 -1.75
CA LYS A 105 -5.35 17.70 -1.04
C LYS A 105 -5.26 17.98 0.46
N ALA A 106 -4.05 18.01 1.02
CA ALA A 106 -3.84 18.20 2.45
C ALA A 106 -2.55 18.99 2.66
N LYS A 107 -2.61 20.02 3.50
CA LYS A 107 -1.44 20.86 3.80
C LYS A 107 -0.44 20.16 4.70
N ASN A 108 -0.96 19.44 5.70
CA ASN A 108 -0.13 18.70 6.65
C ASN A 108 -0.70 17.28 6.80
N PRO A 109 -0.50 16.44 5.77
CA PRO A 109 -1.15 15.12 5.76
C PRO A 109 -0.49 14.17 6.76
N GLN A 110 -1.34 13.41 7.44
CA GLN A 110 -0.94 12.26 8.23
C GLN A 110 -1.73 11.06 7.74
N ILE A 111 -1.04 9.97 7.49
CA ILE A 111 -1.65 8.76 6.96
C ILE A 111 -1.66 7.70 8.06
N HIS A 112 -2.83 7.13 8.29
CA HIS A 112 -3.02 6.04 9.23
C HIS A 112 -3.32 4.79 8.45
N LEU A 113 -2.63 3.70 8.77
CA LEU A 113 -2.75 2.43 8.05
C LEU A 113 -2.91 1.29 9.04
N THR A 114 -3.86 0.41 8.77
CA THR A 114 -3.93 -0.88 9.45
C THR A 114 -4.07 -1.98 8.41
N LEU A 115 -3.44 -3.12 8.69
CA LEU A 115 -3.43 -4.30 7.84
C LEU A 115 -3.90 -5.50 8.63
N SER A 116 -4.62 -6.39 7.97
CA SER A 116 -5.10 -7.63 8.58
C SER A 116 -5.16 -8.70 7.51
N ASP A 117 -4.89 -9.95 7.87
CA ASP A 117 -5.00 -11.04 6.93
C ASP A 117 -5.41 -12.36 7.60
N ASP A 118 -6.07 -13.18 6.81
CA ASP A 118 -6.36 -14.57 7.03
C ASP A 118 -6.33 -15.23 5.65
N SER A 119 -7.45 -15.67 5.09
CA SER A 119 -7.52 -16.08 3.67
C SER A 119 -7.52 -14.87 2.73
N TYR A 120 -7.89 -13.72 3.24
CA TYR A 120 -7.89 -12.43 2.55
C TYR A 120 -6.94 -11.49 3.25
N ALA A 121 -6.35 -10.58 2.49
CA ALA A 121 -5.63 -9.45 3.03
C ALA A 121 -6.53 -8.22 2.97
N CYS A 122 -6.60 -7.50 4.08
CA CYS A 122 -7.40 -6.28 4.21
C CYS A 122 -6.50 -5.12 4.58
N ALA A 123 -6.78 -3.95 4.02
CA ALA A 123 -6.11 -2.72 4.38
C ALA A 123 -7.15 -1.63 4.60
N PHE A 124 -6.87 -0.78 5.57
CA PHE A 124 -7.70 0.40 5.85
C PHE A 124 -6.79 1.59 6.02
N VAL A 125 -7.10 2.67 5.28
CA VAL A 125 -6.30 3.90 5.28
C VAL A 125 -7.18 5.09 5.62
N ILE A 126 -6.68 5.94 6.50
CA ILE A 126 -7.25 7.26 6.76
C ILE A 126 -6.19 8.29 6.43
N ILE A 127 -6.55 9.28 5.61
CA ILE A 127 -5.72 10.46 5.39
C ILE A 127 -6.33 11.59 6.18
N GLU A 128 -5.54 12.13 7.09
CA GLU A 128 -5.93 13.24 7.97
C GLU A 128 -5.08 14.44 7.61
N ASP A 129 -5.69 15.62 7.59
CA ASP A 129 -4.96 16.87 7.48
C ASP A 129 -4.93 17.52 8.85
N LEU A 130 -3.73 17.70 9.41
CA LEU A 130 -3.55 18.26 10.75
C LEU A 130 -3.67 19.79 10.77
N GLU A 131 -3.77 20.39 9.62
CA GLU A 131 -4.08 21.82 9.50
C GLU A 131 -5.59 22.03 9.73
#